data_6395b1be672d11e42becc82107afa766
#
_entry.id   6395b1be672d11e42becc82107afa766
#
_cell.length_a   1.000
_cell.length_b   1.000
_cell.length_c   1.000
_cell.angle_alpha   90.00
_cell.angle_beta   90.00
_cell.angle_gamma   90.00
#
_symmetry.space_group_name_H-M   'P 1'
#
loop_
_entity.id
_entity.type
_entity.pdbx_description
1 polymer ?
#
loop_
_entity_poly.entity_id
_entity_poly.type
_entity_poly.pdbx_seq_one_letter_code
_entity_poly.pdbx_strand_id
1 'polypeptide(L)'
;MKKILIVTHQFLPHQSPRTTRWKLIYDQLILDGFEVAVVTGTRQLENNPNIYYVGNSKASSVVKNLRDQSNTIQKSVFKHLIYKVLKKFYRFFYKTFAWPDYTMFWLFSIWRNQKKIDIEYDVIVSVSLPFSSHVAAYIINKRRKKKWIMDIGDPFSLKQNALENNKYLYKSLNYYFENKFFNLAEQIIFTHNEAAIEHSKFFNISNEKVLIGNPISSFDENIYLKSKNFDYSSLPINIGYFGILTKGVRSPEETLKFFNNSEILFNWFTNQDSKNIVLQNKFDLANHQFFEIVERDEALKKMSSSMHCLLSIGNLNSSQLPSKVIEYISTGKPVIHFAEIKNDPVIKLADKFQNLIVVNKDSKLSQTLNQLNIVFENINSFEKNYFLENFTAQAITKKLNIF
;
A
#
# COMPACT_ATOMS: atom_id res chain seq x y z
N MET A 1 -4.10 10.83 -29.72
CA MET A 1 -3.61 10.15 -28.51
C MET A 1 -4.54 10.52 -27.35
N LYS A 2 -5.09 9.56 -26.62
CA LYS A 2 -5.96 9.90 -25.47
C LYS A 2 -5.15 10.43 -24.30
N LYS A 3 -5.72 11.42 -23.60
CA LYS A 3 -5.09 12.13 -22.52
C LYS A 3 -5.71 11.72 -21.18
N ILE A 4 -4.88 11.34 -20.21
CA ILE A 4 -5.30 10.86 -18.89
C ILE A 4 -4.78 11.81 -17.83
N LEU A 5 -5.67 12.26 -16.94
CA LEU A 5 -5.31 13.05 -15.77
C LEU A 5 -5.42 12.19 -14.50
N ILE A 6 -4.31 11.93 -13.84
CA ILE A 6 -4.28 11.27 -12.53
C ILE A 6 -4.31 12.35 -11.44
N VAL A 7 -5.23 12.23 -10.50
CA VAL A 7 -5.36 13.13 -9.35
C VAL A 7 -5.10 12.36 -8.08
N THR A 8 -3.99 12.67 -7.42
CA THR A 8 -3.57 12.03 -6.18
C THR A 8 -2.81 12.99 -5.28
N HIS A 9 -3.12 13.03 -3.98
CA HIS A 9 -2.36 13.89 -3.07
C HIS A 9 -0.90 13.41 -2.91
N GLN A 10 -0.70 12.10 -2.87
CA GLN A 10 0.63 11.49 -2.67
C GLN A 10 1.13 10.89 -3.99
N PHE A 11 2.26 11.41 -4.46
CA PHE A 11 3.01 10.88 -5.59
C PHE A 11 4.51 10.97 -5.29
N LEU A 12 5.36 10.52 -6.21
CA LEU A 12 6.82 10.64 -5.99
C LEU A 12 7.22 12.06 -5.59
N PRO A 13 8.24 12.25 -4.75
CA PRO A 13 9.14 11.26 -4.13
C PRO A 13 8.58 10.61 -2.85
N HIS A 14 7.31 10.81 -2.54
CA HIS A 14 6.69 10.18 -1.37
C HIS A 14 6.59 8.66 -1.59
N GLN A 15 7.17 7.88 -0.69
CA GLN A 15 7.15 6.42 -0.77
C GLN A 15 6.01 5.85 0.06
N SER A 16 5.09 5.19 -0.61
CA SER A 16 4.01 4.42 -0.01
C SER A 16 3.58 3.30 -0.99
N PRO A 17 2.96 2.23 -0.52
CA PRO A 17 2.46 1.17 -1.41
C PRO A 17 1.55 1.72 -2.51
N ARG A 18 0.76 2.74 -2.21
CA ARG A 18 -0.14 3.39 -3.16
C ARG A 18 0.63 4.20 -4.21
N THR A 19 1.63 4.95 -3.79
CA THR A 19 2.50 5.70 -4.70
C THR A 19 3.25 4.77 -5.65
N THR A 20 3.82 3.68 -5.11
CA THR A 20 4.52 2.66 -5.92
C THR A 20 3.58 2.05 -6.96
N ARG A 21 2.37 1.65 -6.55
CA ARG A 21 1.35 1.12 -7.46
C ARG A 21 1.05 2.09 -8.60
N TRP A 22 0.73 3.34 -8.28
CA TRP A 22 0.34 4.31 -9.30
C TRP A 22 1.50 4.84 -10.12
N LYS A 23 2.73 4.76 -9.62
CA LYS A 23 3.93 4.98 -10.46
C LYS A 23 4.07 3.88 -11.52
N LEU A 24 3.92 2.62 -11.15
CA LEU A 24 3.95 1.52 -12.10
C LEU A 24 2.84 1.63 -13.16
N ILE A 25 1.62 2.00 -12.75
CA ILE A 25 0.50 2.20 -13.68
C ILE A 25 0.76 3.43 -14.58
N TYR A 26 1.28 4.53 -14.03
CA TYR A 26 1.66 5.72 -14.78
C TYR A 26 2.69 5.40 -15.88
N ASP A 27 3.75 4.67 -15.52
CA ASP A 27 4.78 4.26 -16.48
C ASP A 27 4.21 3.35 -17.57
N GLN A 28 3.36 2.39 -17.20
CA GLN A 28 2.72 1.49 -18.14
C GLN A 28 1.78 2.22 -19.10
N LEU A 29 0.99 3.17 -18.61
CA LEU A 29 0.11 3.98 -19.47
C LEU A 29 0.91 4.78 -20.53
N ILE A 30 2.09 5.30 -20.14
CA ILE A 30 2.99 5.97 -21.11
C ILE A 30 3.51 4.96 -22.12
N LEU A 31 3.92 3.77 -21.71
CA LEU A 31 4.36 2.69 -22.62
C LEU A 31 3.23 2.23 -23.53
N ASP A 32 1.98 2.23 -23.05
CA ASP A 32 0.78 1.90 -23.84
C ASP A 32 0.40 3.05 -24.82
N GLY A 33 1.16 4.16 -24.88
CA GLY A 33 0.99 5.25 -25.82
C GLY A 33 -0.02 6.33 -25.38
N PHE A 34 -0.38 6.44 -24.09
CA PHE A 34 -1.22 7.52 -23.58
C PHE A 34 -0.39 8.75 -23.18
N GLU A 35 -0.99 9.93 -23.31
CA GLU A 35 -0.46 11.16 -22.71
C GLU A 35 -0.98 11.25 -21.27
N VAL A 36 -0.09 11.16 -20.29
CA VAL A 36 -0.49 11.06 -18.89
C VAL A 36 0.03 12.27 -18.10
N ALA A 37 -0.88 13.00 -17.45
CA ALA A 37 -0.55 14.07 -16.53
C ALA A 37 -0.96 13.69 -15.10
N VAL A 38 -0.24 14.22 -14.10
CA VAL A 38 -0.52 13.99 -12.68
C VAL A 38 -0.71 15.32 -11.94
N VAL A 39 -1.82 15.48 -11.24
CA VAL A 39 -2.02 16.56 -10.28
C VAL A 39 -1.81 16.03 -8.88
N THR A 40 -0.84 16.59 -8.16
CA THR A 40 -0.43 16.08 -6.84
C THR A 40 -0.21 17.18 -5.80
N GLY A 41 -0.37 16.82 -4.52
CA GLY A 41 0.01 17.63 -3.36
C GLY A 41 1.46 17.40 -2.91
N THR A 42 2.18 16.47 -3.52
CA THR A 42 3.59 16.18 -3.21
C THR A 42 4.52 16.96 -4.12
N ARG A 43 5.42 17.76 -3.53
CA ARG A 43 6.41 18.52 -4.30
C ARG A 43 7.43 17.58 -4.91
N GLN A 44 7.67 17.70 -6.21
CA GLN A 44 8.66 16.94 -6.93
C GLN A 44 10.08 17.41 -6.61
N LEU A 45 11.05 16.49 -6.66
CA LEU A 45 12.48 16.80 -6.56
C LEU A 45 13.05 17.27 -7.90
N GLU A 46 12.55 16.67 -9.00
CA GLU A 46 12.93 16.97 -10.36
C GLU A 46 11.76 17.59 -11.12
N ASN A 47 12.07 18.46 -12.08
CA ASN A 47 11.05 19.07 -12.93
C ASN A 47 10.57 18.05 -13.98
N ASN A 48 9.41 17.45 -13.74
CA ASN A 48 8.70 16.67 -14.75
C ASN A 48 7.53 17.51 -15.28
N PRO A 49 7.49 17.87 -16.57
CA PRO A 49 6.45 18.74 -17.13
C PRO A 49 5.05 18.14 -17.04
N ASN A 50 4.93 16.82 -16.89
CA ASN A 50 3.65 16.13 -16.77
C ASN A 50 3.17 15.96 -15.31
N ILE A 51 3.93 16.43 -14.32
CA ILE A 51 3.57 16.32 -12.91
C ILE A 51 3.35 17.72 -12.32
N TYR A 52 2.11 18.06 -12.10
CA TYR A 52 1.66 19.38 -11.65
C TYR A 52 1.50 19.38 -10.12
N TYR A 53 2.43 20.04 -9.46
CA TYR A 53 2.34 20.26 -8.02
C TYR A 53 1.34 21.37 -7.71
N VAL A 54 0.31 21.05 -6.93
CA VAL A 54 -0.64 22.01 -6.41
C VAL A 54 -0.60 21.94 -4.89
N GLY A 55 0.06 22.88 -4.25
CA GLY A 55 0.17 22.87 -2.79
C GLY A 55 0.49 24.28 -2.25
N ASN A 56 0.28 24.46 -0.95
CA ASN A 56 0.68 25.68 -0.26
C ASN A 56 2.09 25.46 0.31
N SER A 57 3.11 26.02 -0.34
CA SER A 57 4.53 25.85 0.04
C SER A 57 4.83 26.28 1.48
N LYS A 58 4.10 27.30 1.99
CA LYS A 58 4.29 27.79 3.38
C LYS A 58 3.70 26.87 4.42
N ALA A 59 2.50 26.31 4.19
CA ALA A 59 1.88 25.38 5.15
C ALA A 59 2.60 24.02 5.18
N SER A 60 3.04 23.52 4.04
CA SER A 60 3.79 22.26 3.96
C SER A 60 5.18 22.38 4.58
N SER A 61 5.85 23.53 4.45
CA SER A 61 7.16 23.76 5.08
C SER A 61 7.05 23.85 6.61
N VAL A 62 5.99 24.48 7.14
CA VAL A 62 5.75 24.52 8.59
C VAL A 62 5.51 23.11 9.15
N VAL A 63 4.67 22.30 8.48
CA VAL A 63 4.38 20.92 8.90
C VAL A 63 5.64 20.04 8.76
N LYS A 64 6.43 20.20 7.70
CA LYS A 64 7.69 19.48 7.50
C LYS A 64 8.72 19.89 8.54
N ASN A 65 8.91 21.18 8.79
CA ASN A 65 9.80 21.66 9.83
C ASN A 65 9.40 21.19 11.24
N LEU A 66 8.08 21.12 11.52
CA LEU A 66 7.58 20.56 12.76
C LEU A 66 7.81 19.04 12.87
N ARG A 67 7.87 18.31 11.75
CA ARG A 67 8.16 16.88 11.71
C ARG A 67 9.67 16.60 11.81
N ASP A 68 10.48 17.33 11.06
CA ASP A 68 11.95 17.14 10.98
C ASP A 68 12.65 17.64 12.24
N GLN A 69 12.16 18.71 12.88
CA GLN A 69 12.67 19.18 14.18
C GLN A 69 12.39 18.19 15.32
N SER A 70 11.46 17.25 15.18
CA SER A 70 11.23 16.20 16.19
C SER A 70 12.38 15.18 16.25
N ASN A 71 13.17 15.07 15.18
CA ASN A 71 14.25 14.08 15.05
C ASN A 71 15.64 14.62 15.37
N THR A 72 15.81 15.95 15.53
CA THR A 72 17.13 16.59 15.60
C THR A 72 17.40 17.41 16.86
N ILE A 73 16.50 17.46 17.84
CA ILE A 73 16.69 18.39 18.99
C ILE A 73 17.01 17.68 20.29
N GLN A 74 18.30 17.51 20.53
CA GLN A 74 18.91 17.51 21.88
C GLN A 74 18.91 18.92 22.48
N LYS A 75 17.80 19.63 22.57
CA LYS A 75 17.77 20.99 23.15
C LYS A 75 16.52 21.18 24.02
N SER A 76 16.79 21.33 25.35
CA SER A 76 15.87 21.80 26.38
C SER A 76 14.55 21.00 26.54
N VAL A 77 14.43 20.26 27.64
CA VAL A 77 13.25 19.49 28.08
C VAL A 77 11.95 20.33 27.99
N PHE A 78 12.05 21.63 28.29
CA PHE A 78 10.90 22.54 28.27
C PHE A 78 10.35 22.79 26.85
N LYS A 79 11.22 22.98 25.84
CA LYS A 79 10.81 23.14 24.43
C LYS A 79 10.18 21.84 23.88
N HIS A 80 10.69 20.69 24.30
CA HIS A 80 10.14 19.39 23.93
C HIS A 80 8.74 19.16 24.51
N LEU A 81 8.50 19.61 25.75
CA LEU A 81 7.18 19.52 26.39
C LEU A 81 6.15 20.41 25.69
N ILE A 82 6.49 21.67 25.42
CA ILE A 82 5.63 22.59 24.67
C ILE A 82 5.31 22.03 23.28
N TYR A 83 6.32 21.47 22.59
CA TYR A 83 6.13 20.84 21.30
C TYR A 83 5.18 19.63 21.35
N LYS A 84 5.31 18.76 22.36
CA LYS A 84 4.39 17.64 22.58
C LYS A 84 2.94 18.11 22.79
N VAL A 85 2.75 19.16 23.55
CA VAL A 85 1.43 19.74 23.82
C VAL A 85 0.83 20.36 22.55
N LEU A 86 1.60 21.17 21.82
CA LEU A 86 1.18 21.76 20.55
C LEU A 86 0.86 20.68 19.49
N LYS A 87 1.68 19.64 19.40
CA LYS A 87 1.43 18.49 18.52
C LYS A 87 0.16 17.73 18.88
N LYS A 88 -0.10 17.55 20.19
CA LYS A 88 -1.32 16.90 20.68
C LYS A 88 -2.56 17.76 20.39
N PHE A 89 -2.45 19.07 20.59
CA PHE A 89 -3.53 20.03 20.31
C PHE A 89 -3.82 20.13 18.81
N TYR A 90 -2.79 20.24 17.99
CA TYR A 90 -2.88 20.22 16.52
C TYR A 90 -3.53 18.92 16.03
N ARG A 91 -3.08 17.75 16.53
CA ARG A 91 -3.69 16.45 16.17
C ARG A 91 -5.15 16.37 16.59
N PHE A 92 -5.50 16.87 17.78
CA PHE A 92 -6.88 16.92 18.24
C PHE A 92 -7.76 17.80 17.34
N PHE A 93 -7.31 19.03 17.07
CA PHE A 93 -8.01 19.96 16.18
C PHE A 93 -8.18 19.38 14.78
N TYR A 94 -7.12 18.86 14.21
CA TYR A 94 -7.12 18.26 12.90
C TYR A 94 -8.05 17.04 12.81
N LYS A 95 -7.93 16.09 13.76
CA LYS A 95 -8.79 14.91 13.78
C LYS A 95 -10.26 15.25 14.00
N THR A 96 -10.54 16.38 14.68
CA THR A 96 -11.91 16.78 15.00
C THR A 96 -12.56 17.55 13.86
N PHE A 97 -11.84 18.46 13.19
CA PHE A 97 -12.44 19.42 12.25
C PHE A 97 -12.00 19.24 10.78
N ALA A 98 -10.94 18.48 10.50
CA ALA A 98 -10.53 18.26 9.14
C ALA A 98 -11.51 17.32 8.41
N TRP A 99 -12.02 17.78 7.26
CA TRP A 99 -12.81 16.98 6.35
C TRP A 99 -12.32 17.17 4.90
N PRO A 100 -12.22 16.10 4.10
CA PRO A 100 -12.55 14.70 4.42
C PRO A 100 -11.46 14.00 5.21
N ASP A 101 -10.22 14.51 5.20
CA ASP A 101 -9.05 13.92 5.84
C ASP A 101 -7.99 14.99 6.14
N TYR A 102 -6.79 14.57 6.54
CA TYR A 102 -5.67 15.43 6.93
C TYR A 102 -5.15 16.33 5.79
N THR A 103 -5.56 16.12 4.55
CA THR A 103 -5.13 16.91 3.38
C THR A 103 -6.12 18.01 2.97
N MET A 104 -7.04 18.38 3.86
CA MET A 104 -8.07 19.40 3.64
C MET A 104 -7.53 20.72 3.00
N PHE A 105 -6.36 21.17 3.42
CA PHE A 105 -5.77 22.40 2.86
C PHE A 105 -5.30 22.24 1.41
N TRP A 106 -4.99 21.02 0.98
CA TRP A 106 -4.74 20.76 -0.42
C TRP A 106 -5.98 20.97 -1.28
N LEU A 107 -7.16 20.57 -0.79
CA LEU A 107 -8.42 20.81 -1.49
C LEU A 107 -8.68 22.30 -1.67
N PHE A 108 -8.41 23.12 -0.67
CA PHE A 108 -8.50 24.57 -0.79
C PHE A 108 -7.54 25.10 -1.87
N SER A 109 -6.32 24.58 -1.94
CA SER A 109 -5.37 24.95 -2.99
C SER A 109 -5.84 24.51 -4.38
N ILE A 110 -6.41 23.32 -4.53
CA ILE A 110 -7.04 22.85 -5.78
C ILE A 110 -8.18 23.76 -6.19
N TRP A 111 -9.11 24.05 -5.27
CA TRP A 111 -10.25 24.92 -5.55
C TRP A 111 -9.84 26.32 -6.00
N ARG A 112 -8.85 26.92 -5.32
CA ARG A 112 -8.34 28.25 -5.66
C ARG A 112 -7.63 28.28 -7.02
N ASN A 113 -6.90 27.22 -7.36
CA ASN A 113 -6.10 27.14 -8.57
C ASN A 113 -6.80 26.37 -9.71
N GLN A 114 -8.08 25.95 -9.56
CA GLN A 114 -8.77 25.13 -10.55
C GLN A 114 -8.79 25.73 -11.97
N LYS A 115 -8.82 27.08 -12.09
CA LYS A 115 -8.75 27.77 -13.38
C LYS A 115 -7.34 27.76 -14.00
N LYS A 116 -6.30 27.57 -13.20
CA LYS A 116 -4.90 27.50 -13.64
C LYS A 116 -4.47 26.08 -13.97
N ILE A 117 -5.25 25.07 -13.53
CA ILE A 117 -5.07 23.68 -13.91
C ILE A 117 -5.70 23.50 -15.30
N ASP A 118 -5.03 24.09 -16.29
CA ASP A 118 -5.48 24.04 -17.69
C ASP A 118 -4.82 22.86 -18.41
N ILE A 119 -5.12 21.65 -17.90
CA ILE A 119 -4.65 20.37 -18.46
C ILE A 119 -5.81 19.78 -19.24
N GLU A 120 -5.63 19.56 -20.53
CA GLU A 120 -6.59 18.78 -21.32
C GLU A 120 -6.52 17.30 -20.95
N TYR A 121 -7.69 16.68 -20.82
CA TYR A 121 -7.82 15.24 -20.57
C TYR A 121 -9.15 14.70 -21.09
N ASP A 122 -9.15 13.44 -21.48
CA ASP A 122 -10.33 12.68 -21.89
C ASP A 122 -10.88 11.85 -20.73
N VAL A 123 -9.98 11.38 -19.86
CA VAL A 123 -10.27 10.56 -18.68
C VAL A 123 -9.59 11.16 -17.46
N ILE A 124 -10.31 11.25 -16.34
CA ILE A 124 -9.74 11.60 -15.04
C ILE A 124 -9.74 10.39 -14.12
N VAL A 125 -8.62 10.13 -13.48
CA VAL A 125 -8.45 9.05 -12.51
C VAL A 125 -8.16 9.64 -11.15
N SER A 126 -8.92 9.28 -10.14
CA SER A 126 -8.66 9.72 -8.76
C SER A 126 -8.22 8.56 -7.88
N VAL A 127 -7.18 8.78 -7.08
CA VAL A 127 -6.51 7.73 -6.30
C VAL A 127 -6.59 8.03 -4.81
N SER A 128 -7.30 7.21 -4.06
CA SER A 128 -7.28 7.22 -2.59
C SER A 128 -6.25 6.21 -2.04
N LEU A 129 -5.73 6.31 -0.81
CA LEU A 129 -5.88 7.38 0.15
C LEU A 129 -4.91 8.53 -0.13
N PRO A 130 -5.22 9.76 0.23
CA PRO A 130 -6.36 10.23 1.00
C PRO A 130 -7.63 10.40 0.14
N PHE A 131 -8.83 10.41 0.78
CA PHE A 131 -10.13 10.58 0.11
C PHE A 131 -10.24 11.95 -0.56
N SER A 132 -9.53 12.94 -0.07
CA SER A 132 -9.37 14.27 -0.72
C SER A 132 -8.98 14.17 -2.19
N SER A 133 -8.33 13.10 -2.63
CA SER A 133 -8.01 12.93 -4.06
C SER A 133 -9.27 12.79 -4.92
N HIS A 134 -10.32 12.12 -4.40
CA HIS A 134 -11.61 12.02 -5.08
C HIS A 134 -12.34 13.36 -5.09
N VAL A 135 -12.31 14.09 -3.97
CA VAL A 135 -12.90 15.46 -3.90
C VAL A 135 -12.19 16.40 -4.85
N ALA A 136 -10.84 16.33 -4.94
CA ALA A 136 -10.06 17.13 -5.87
C ALA A 136 -10.42 16.84 -7.33
N ALA A 137 -10.50 15.56 -7.70
CA ALA A 137 -10.93 15.13 -9.02
C ALA A 137 -12.36 15.63 -9.36
N TYR A 138 -13.28 15.53 -8.41
CA TYR A 138 -14.63 16.07 -8.55
C TYR A 138 -14.61 17.58 -8.82
N ILE A 139 -13.81 18.36 -8.07
CA ILE A 139 -13.67 19.81 -8.28
C ILE A 139 -13.15 20.14 -9.69
N ILE A 140 -12.10 19.44 -10.13
CA ILE A 140 -11.48 19.64 -11.44
C ILE A 140 -12.43 19.22 -12.56
N ASN A 141 -13.14 18.10 -12.42
CA ASN A 141 -13.98 17.50 -13.45
C ASN A 141 -15.40 18.10 -13.52
N LYS A 142 -15.84 18.83 -12.49
CA LYS A 142 -17.24 19.34 -12.37
C LYS A 142 -17.71 20.10 -13.61
N ARG A 143 -16.84 20.89 -14.25
CA ARG A 143 -17.16 21.67 -15.43
C ARG A 143 -16.96 20.90 -16.73
N ARG A 144 -15.96 20.00 -16.78
CA ARG A 144 -15.56 19.29 -18.00
C ARG A 144 -16.37 18.01 -18.23
N LYS A 145 -16.90 17.41 -17.16
CA LYS A 145 -17.75 16.20 -17.17
C LYS A 145 -17.16 15.07 -18.01
N LYS A 146 -15.84 14.88 -17.90
CA LYS A 146 -15.12 13.79 -18.56
C LYS A 146 -15.28 12.50 -17.77
N LYS A 147 -15.05 11.39 -18.43
CA LYS A 147 -15.05 10.05 -17.84
C LYS A 147 -14.19 9.98 -16.57
N TRP A 148 -14.79 9.50 -15.47
CA TRP A 148 -14.13 9.45 -14.18
C TRP A 148 -13.93 8.01 -13.71
N ILE A 149 -12.68 7.65 -13.42
CA ILE A 149 -12.29 6.38 -12.81
C ILE A 149 -11.85 6.64 -11.37
N MET A 150 -12.39 5.88 -10.40
CA MET A 150 -12.02 5.98 -8.99
C MET A 150 -11.22 4.75 -8.58
N ASP A 151 -10.04 4.92 -7.99
CA ASP A 151 -9.26 3.83 -7.38
C ASP A 151 -9.41 3.85 -5.86
N ILE A 152 -10.10 2.86 -5.32
CA ILE A 152 -10.40 2.71 -3.89
C ILE A 152 -9.34 1.80 -3.27
N GLY A 153 -8.36 2.40 -2.60
CA GLY A 153 -7.31 1.65 -1.91
C GLY A 153 -7.78 1.02 -0.61
N ASP A 154 -8.41 1.84 0.21
CA ASP A 154 -8.95 1.47 1.50
C ASP A 154 -10.38 2.03 1.63
N PRO A 155 -11.24 1.41 2.44
CA PRO A 155 -12.54 1.97 2.76
C PRO A 155 -12.40 3.36 3.37
N PHE A 156 -13.34 4.28 3.07
CA PHE A 156 -13.38 5.60 3.68
C PHE A 156 -14.46 5.68 4.76
N SER A 157 -15.74 5.69 4.38
CA SER A 157 -16.84 5.78 5.37
C SER A 157 -17.07 4.47 6.12
N LEU A 158 -16.72 3.32 5.52
CA LEU A 158 -16.87 2.01 6.12
C LEU A 158 -15.69 1.62 7.03
N LYS A 159 -14.61 2.40 7.04
CA LYS A 159 -13.43 2.15 7.87
C LYS A 159 -13.78 2.17 9.35
N GLN A 160 -13.39 1.13 10.09
CA GLN A 160 -13.67 1.01 11.53
C GLN A 160 -12.49 1.50 12.39
N ASN A 161 -11.27 1.19 11.96
CA ASN A 161 -10.03 1.53 12.66
C ASN A 161 -9.22 2.55 11.87
N ALA A 162 -8.35 3.30 12.54
CA ALA A 162 -7.47 4.31 11.94
C ALA A 162 -8.24 5.31 11.05
N LEU A 163 -9.29 5.90 11.59
CA LEU A 163 -10.20 6.80 10.88
C LEU A 163 -9.48 8.03 10.33
N GLU A 164 -9.86 8.45 9.12
CA GLU A 164 -9.30 9.62 8.44
C GLU A 164 -9.78 10.95 9.04
N ASN A 165 -10.99 10.97 9.61
CA ASN A 165 -11.62 12.12 10.24
C ASN A 165 -12.45 11.73 11.45
N ASN A 166 -13.14 12.72 12.06
CA ASN A 166 -14.05 12.46 13.17
C ASN A 166 -15.34 11.80 12.69
N LYS A 167 -15.45 10.49 12.85
CA LYS A 167 -16.60 9.70 12.43
C LYS A 167 -17.92 10.17 13.09
N TYR A 168 -17.87 10.67 14.31
CA TYR A 168 -19.09 11.14 15.01
C TYR A 168 -19.68 12.39 14.37
N LEU A 169 -18.80 13.31 13.91
CA LEU A 169 -19.24 14.55 13.23
C LEU A 169 -19.55 14.30 11.76
N TYR A 170 -18.78 13.45 11.09
CA TYR A 170 -18.79 13.39 9.62
C TYR A 170 -19.34 12.09 9.03
N LYS A 171 -19.91 11.18 9.84
CA LYS A 171 -20.43 9.89 9.36
C LYS A 171 -21.37 10.05 8.15
N SER A 172 -22.40 10.90 8.30
CA SER A 172 -23.39 11.13 7.24
C SER A 172 -22.78 11.85 6.04
N LEU A 173 -21.86 12.77 6.27
CA LEU A 173 -21.17 13.52 5.21
C LEU A 173 -20.22 12.60 4.43
N ASN A 174 -19.46 11.74 5.12
CA ASN A 174 -18.59 10.77 4.51
C ASN A 174 -19.39 9.83 3.59
N TYR A 175 -20.47 9.25 4.12
CA TYR A 175 -21.35 8.37 3.37
C TYR A 175 -21.97 9.07 2.16
N TYR A 176 -22.49 10.30 2.34
CA TYR A 176 -23.10 11.07 1.26
C TYR A 176 -22.12 11.33 0.10
N PHE A 177 -20.90 11.78 0.41
CA PHE A 177 -19.94 12.08 -0.65
C PHE A 177 -19.39 10.81 -1.31
N GLU A 178 -19.13 9.75 -0.56
CA GLU A 178 -18.66 8.50 -1.11
C GLU A 178 -19.71 7.89 -2.06
N ASN A 179 -20.98 7.83 -1.62
CA ASN A 179 -22.09 7.38 -2.45
C ASN A 179 -22.28 8.25 -3.72
N LYS A 180 -22.22 9.58 -3.56
CA LYS A 180 -22.29 10.51 -4.67
C LYS A 180 -21.19 10.26 -5.70
N PHE A 181 -19.97 10.03 -5.26
CA PHE A 181 -18.84 9.81 -6.17
C PHE A 181 -18.94 8.46 -6.86
N PHE A 182 -19.35 7.40 -6.18
CA PHE A 182 -19.64 6.12 -6.81
C PHE A 182 -20.69 6.21 -7.92
N ASN A 183 -21.73 7.00 -7.70
CA ASN A 183 -22.75 7.24 -8.73
C ASN A 183 -22.20 8.02 -9.94
N LEU A 184 -21.28 8.98 -9.71
CA LEU A 184 -20.70 9.82 -10.76
C LEU A 184 -19.55 9.15 -11.51
N ALA A 185 -18.86 8.22 -10.88
CA ALA A 185 -17.77 7.48 -11.52
C ALA A 185 -18.32 6.49 -12.56
N GLU A 186 -17.63 6.36 -13.66
CA GLU A 186 -17.94 5.36 -14.69
C GLU A 186 -17.27 4.02 -14.40
N GLN A 187 -16.15 4.03 -13.71
CA GLN A 187 -15.45 2.84 -13.27
C GLN A 187 -14.89 3.02 -11.86
N ILE A 188 -14.98 1.98 -11.04
CA ILE A 188 -14.50 1.95 -9.65
C ILE A 188 -13.57 0.76 -9.50
N ILE A 189 -12.32 1.04 -9.15
CA ILE A 189 -11.30 0.00 -8.96
C ILE A 189 -11.23 -0.34 -7.47
N PHE A 190 -11.47 -1.61 -7.14
CA PHE A 190 -11.21 -2.16 -5.81
C PHE A 190 -9.99 -3.07 -5.84
N THR A 191 -9.24 -3.12 -4.74
CA THR A 191 -7.99 -3.90 -4.67
C THR A 191 -8.21 -5.42 -4.63
N HIS A 192 -9.42 -5.88 -4.31
CA HIS A 192 -9.81 -7.29 -4.31
C HIS A 192 -11.35 -7.42 -4.26
N ASN A 193 -11.83 -8.62 -4.55
CA ASN A 193 -13.25 -8.87 -4.71
C ASN A 193 -14.06 -8.65 -3.41
N GLU A 194 -13.52 -9.06 -2.27
CA GLU A 194 -14.17 -8.90 -0.97
C GLU A 194 -14.43 -7.44 -0.62
N ALA A 195 -13.50 -6.54 -0.97
CA ALA A 195 -13.68 -5.09 -0.78
C ALA A 195 -14.83 -4.55 -1.65
N ALA A 196 -14.94 -5.00 -2.90
CA ALA A 196 -16.06 -4.63 -3.78
C ALA A 196 -17.40 -5.12 -3.22
N ILE A 197 -17.47 -6.37 -2.79
CA ILE A 197 -18.67 -6.97 -2.19
C ILE A 197 -19.08 -6.22 -0.91
N GLU A 198 -18.12 -5.88 -0.04
CA GLU A 198 -18.40 -5.14 1.18
C GLU A 198 -18.99 -3.76 0.87
N HIS A 199 -18.39 -3.01 -0.07
CA HIS A 199 -18.92 -1.71 -0.47
C HIS A 199 -20.31 -1.81 -1.12
N SER A 200 -20.54 -2.81 -1.96
CA SER A 200 -21.85 -3.02 -2.63
C SER A 200 -23.00 -3.35 -1.66
N LYS A 201 -22.70 -3.81 -0.44
CA LYS A 201 -23.73 -3.99 0.60
C LYS A 201 -24.25 -2.66 1.17
N PHE A 202 -23.46 -1.60 1.11
CA PHE A 202 -23.79 -0.30 1.68
C PHE A 202 -24.10 0.77 0.64
N PHE A 203 -23.55 0.62 -0.56
CA PHE A 203 -23.70 1.56 -1.66
C PHE A 203 -24.30 0.86 -2.86
N ASN A 204 -25.17 1.55 -3.57
CA ASN A 204 -25.75 1.02 -4.81
C ASN A 204 -24.75 1.16 -5.97
N ILE A 205 -23.81 0.21 -6.04
CA ILE A 205 -22.76 0.17 -7.07
C ILE A 205 -23.14 -0.87 -8.11
N SER A 206 -23.31 -0.48 -9.37
CA SER A 206 -23.53 -1.41 -10.49
C SER A 206 -22.26 -2.26 -10.71
N ASN A 207 -22.44 -3.56 -10.87
CA ASN A 207 -21.34 -4.49 -11.14
C ASN A 207 -20.54 -4.13 -12.39
N GLU A 208 -21.16 -3.53 -13.39
CA GLU A 208 -20.52 -3.08 -14.64
C GLU A 208 -19.47 -2.01 -14.41
N LYS A 209 -19.60 -1.24 -13.31
CA LYS A 209 -18.64 -0.21 -12.92
C LYS A 209 -17.47 -0.77 -12.12
N VAL A 210 -17.57 -1.99 -11.60
CA VAL A 210 -16.58 -2.57 -10.70
C VAL A 210 -15.45 -3.20 -11.48
N LEU A 211 -14.23 -2.76 -11.19
CA LEU A 211 -13.00 -3.39 -11.64
C LEU A 211 -12.21 -3.91 -10.44
N ILE A 212 -11.83 -5.18 -10.49
CA ILE A 212 -10.88 -5.73 -9.52
C ILE A 212 -9.47 -5.48 -10.02
N GLY A 213 -8.82 -4.52 -9.36
CA GLY A 213 -7.44 -4.14 -9.61
C GLY A 213 -6.54 -4.64 -8.49
N ASN A 214 -6.12 -5.89 -8.54
CA ASN A 214 -5.25 -6.51 -7.55
C ASN A 214 -4.06 -5.62 -7.17
N PRO A 215 -3.47 -5.77 -5.98
CA PRO A 215 -2.15 -5.22 -5.71
C PRO A 215 -1.16 -5.68 -6.78
N ILE A 216 -0.26 -4.81 -7.20
CA ILE A 216 0.68 -5.10 -8.28
C ILE A 216 2.12 -4.99 -7.82
N SER A 217 2.99 -5.73 -8.49
CA SER A 217 4.45 -5.58 -8.44
C SER A 217 5.02 -5.60 -9.84
N SER A 218 6.22 -5.03 -10.00
CA SER A 218 7.03 -5.28 -11.19
C SER A 218 7.56 -6.71 -11.13
N PHE A 219 7.61 -7.37 -12.27
CA PHE A 219 8.36 -8.61 -12.42
C PHE A 219 9.73 -8.29 -13.03
N ASP A 220 10.78 -8.73 -12.37
CA ASP A 220 12.17 -8.58 -12.83
C ASP A 220 12.77 -9.97 -13.05
N GLU A 221 13.08 -10.27 -14.29
CA GLU A 221 13.65 -11.58 -14.69
C GLU A 221 14.98 -11.87 -13.99
N ASN A 222 15.83 -10.86 -13.77
CA ASN A 222 17.12 -11.05 -13.10
C ASN A 222 16.95 -11.39 -11.62
N ILE A 223 15.95 -10.78 -10.96
CA ILE A 223 15.59 -11.09 -9.56
C ILE A 223 15.06 -12.52 -9.47
N TYR A 224 14.16 -12.89 -10.38
CA TYR A 224 13.61 -14.25 -10.47
C TYR A 224 14.72 -15.30 -10.70
N LEU A 225 15.61 -15.09 -11.68
CA LEU A 225 16.72 -16.00 -11.96
C LEU A 225 17.69 -16.16 -10.79
N LYS A 226 17.95 -15.07 -10.03
CA LYS A 226 18.74 -15.15 -8.80
C LYS A 226 18.06 -16.00 -7.75
N SER A 227 16.74 -15.85 -7.58
CA SER A 227 15.97 -16.68 -6.64
C SER A 227 15.98 -18.16 -7.05
N LYS A 228 15.83 -18.43 -8.34
CA LYS A 228 15.86 -19.78 -8.90
C LYS A 228 17.20 -20.48 -8.69
N ASN A 229 18.29 -19.75 -8.85
CA ASN A 229 19.67 -20.30 -8.74
C ASN A 229 20.24 -20.18 -7.31
N PHE A 230 19.43 -19.84 -6.33
CA PHE A 230 19.86 -19.74 -4.94
C PHE A 230 20.12 -21.13 -4.35
N ASP A 231 21.13 -21.26 -3.50
CA ASP A 231 21.40 -22.49 -2.77
C ASP A 231 20.46 -22.68 -1.57
N TYR A 232 19.40 -23.45 -1.78
CA TYR A 232 18.40 -23.75 -0.76
C TYR A 232 18.84 -24.86 0.21
N SER A 233 19.97 -25.54 -0.03
CA SER A 233 20.51 -26.58 0.84
C SER A 233 21.31 -26.02 2.01
N SER A 234 21.70 -24.75 1.95
CA SER A 234 22.53 -24.15 3.00
C SER A 234 21.74 -23.97 4.30
N LEU A 235 22.40 -24.21 5.42
CA LEU A 235 21.82 -24.06 6.76
C LEU A 235 22.57 -22.97 7.54
N PRO A 236 21.92 -22.30 8.48
CA PRO A 236 20.51 -22.38 8.87
C PRO A 236 19.58 -21.71 7.85
N ILE A 237 18.31 -22.11 7.86
CA ILE A 237 17.30 -21.48 7.00
C ILE A 237 17.13 -20.00 7.38
N ASN A 238 17.36 -19.11 6.42
CA ASN A 238 17.20 -17.66 6.59
C ASN A 238 15.81 -17.20 6.09
N ILE A 239 14.99 -16.66 6.98
CA ILE A 239 13.70 -16.06 6.64
C ILE A 239 13.80 -14.53 6.70
N GLY A 240 13.35 -13.85 5.66
CA GLY A 240 13.35 -12.39 5.58
C GLY A 240 11.96 -11.78 5.71
N TYR A 241 11.80 -10.79 6.59
CA TYR A 241 10.62 -9.93 6.67
C TYR A 241 11.01 -8.51 6.22
N PHE A 242 10.32 -7.98 5.21
CA PHE A 242 10.59 -6.63 4.66
C PHE A 242 9.33 -5.77 4.76
N GLY A 243 9.16 -5.07 5.86
CA GLY A 243 7.95 -4.28 6.04
C GLY A 243 7.83 -3.59 7.39
N ILE A 244 6.65 -3.01 7.60
CA ILE A 244 6.31 -2.29 8.82
C ILE A 244 5.17 -3.04 9.51
N LEU A 245 5.33 -3.25 10.81
CA LEU A 245 4.28 -3.72 11.70
C LEU A 245 3.51 -2.50 12.22
N THR A 246 2.18 -2.62 12.25
CA THR A 246 1.32 -1.55 12.75
C THR A 246 0.39 -2.12 13.80
N LYS A 247 0.49 -1.61 15.02
CA LYS A 247 -0.34 -2.05 16.14
C LYS A 247 -1.83 -1.94 15.79
N GLY A 248 -2.57 -3.02 16.01
CA GLY A 248 -4.00 -3.11 15.70
C GLY A 248 -4.34 -3.37 14.23
N VAL A 249 -3.33 -3.46 13.35
CA VAL A 249 -3.50 -3.85 11.93
C VAL A 249 -2.78 -5.16 11.66
N ARG A 250 -1.55 -5.30 12.15
CA ARG A 250 -0.69 -6.46 11.94
C ARG A 250 0.14 -6.71 13.20
N SER A 251 -0.03 -7.88 13.81
CA SER A 251 0.71 -8.32 15.00
C SER A 251 1.67 -9.46 14.65
N PRO A 252 2.91 -9.46 15.15
CA PRO A 252 3.82 -10.59 14.97
C PRO A 252 3.64 -11.69 16.04
N GLU A 253 2.76 -11.53 17.00
CA GLU A 253 2.70 -12.35 18.22
C GLU A 253 2.50 -13.84 17.93
N GLU A 254 1.45 -14.18 17.18
CA GLU A 254 1.18 -15.58 16.81
C GLU A 254 2.25 -16.14 15.88
N THR A 255 2.81 -15.32 14.99
CA THR A 255 3.94 -15.70 14.13
C THR A 255 5.17 -16.04 14.96
N LEU A 256 5.55 -15.21 15.94
CA LEU A 256 6.68 -15.45 16.83
C LEU A 256 6.48 -16.71 17.68
N LYS A 257 5.26 -16.92 18.17
CA LYS A 257 4.90 -18.13 18.91
C LYS A 257 5.02 -19.40 18.06
N PHE A 258 4.57 -19.32 16.80
CA PHE A 258 4.63 -20.43 15.85
C PHE A 258 6.08 -20.87 15.56
N PHE A 259 6.99 -19.93 15.40
CA PHE A 259 8.40 -20.18 15.13
C PHE A 259 9.28 -20.26 16.39
N ASN A 260 8.71 -20.15 17.58
CA ASN A 260 9.47 -20.18 18.82
C ASN A 260 10.26 -21.50 18.96
N ASN A 261 11.50 -21.42 19.44
CA ASN A 261 12.43 -22.55 19.59
C ASN A 261 12.82 -23.25 18.26
N SER A 262 12.72 -22.55 17.13
CA SER A 262 13.21 -23.05 15.84
C SER A 262 14.67 -22.64 15.61
N GLU A 263 15.41 -23.44 14.83
CA GLU A 263 16.78 -23.11 14.37
C GLU A 263 16.81 -22.16 13.17
N ILE A 264 15.68 -21.49 12.88
CA ILE A 264 15.50 -20.57 11.76
C ILE A 264 16.07 -19.21 12.13
N LEU A 265 16.83 -18.61 11.22
CA LEU A 265 17.30 -17.24 11.37
C LEU A 265 16.28 -16.25 10.76
N PHE A 266 15.84 -15.29 11.56
CA PHE A 266 14.90 -14.24 11.14
C PHE A 266 15.65 -12.93 10.89
N ASN A 267 15.49 -12.39 9.69
CA ASN A 267 16.04 -11.12 9.27
C ASN A 267 14.91 -10.10 9.11
N TRP A 268 14.79 -9.17 10.03
CA TRP A 268 13.75 -8.13 10.05
C TRP A 268 14.27 -6.82 9.45
N PHE A 269 13.91 -6.53 8.22
CA PHE A 269 14.17 -5.23 7.57
C PHE A 269 12.98 -4.30 7.85
N THR A 270 13.07 -3.52 8.93
CA THR A 270 11.92 -2.80 9.48
C THR A 270 12.33 -1.50 10.19
N ASN A 271 11.35 -0.65 10.55
CA ASN A 271 11.61 0.56 11.30
C ASN A 271 11.69 0.29 12.81
N GLN A 272 12.17 1.30 13.57
CA GLN A 272 12.36 1.20 15.01
C GLN A 272 11.06 0.88 15.78
N ASP A 273 9.90 1.43 15.33
CA ASP A 273 8.62 1.15 15.97
C ASP A 273 8.23 -0.32 15.83
N SER A 274 8.41 -0.90 14.64
CA SER A 274 8.16 -2.32 14.37
C SER A 274 9.13 -3.22 15.14
N LYS A 275 10.41 -2.86 15.21
CA LYS A 275 11.40 -3.56 16.05
C LYS A 275 10.93 -3.58 17.51
N ASN A 276 10.48 -2.47 18.04
CA ASN A 276 9.96 -2.39 19.42
C ASN A 276 8.73 -3.28 19.60
N ILE A 277 7.84 -3.41 18.60
CA ILE A 277 6.69 -4.32 18.65
C ILE A 277 7.16 -5.77 18.77
N VAL A 278 8.16 -6.19 17.99
CA VAL A 278 8.72 -7.55 18.08
C VAL A 278 9.39 -7.78 19.44
N LEU A 279 10.23 -6.84 19.90
CA LEU A 279 10.97 -6.96 21.16
C LEU A 279 10.08 -6.93 22.43
N GLN A 280 8.87 -6.40 22.35
CA GLN A 280 7.90 -6.41 23.45
C GLN A 280 7.30 -7.79 23.72
N ASN A 281 7.42 -8.72 22.78
CA ASN A 281 6.97 -10.10 22.96
C ASN A 281 7.98 -10.88 23.82
N LYS A 282 7.46 -11.80 24.65
CA LYS A 282 8.25 -12.61 25.62
C LYS A 282 8.77 -13.92 25.00
N PHE A 283 9.09 -13.91 23.71
CA PHE A 283 9.65 -15.09 23.02
C PHE A 283 11.18 -15.03 22.97
N ASP A 284 11.81 -16.18 22.76
CA ASP A 284 13.24 -16.22 22.48
C ASP A 284 13.53 -15.59 21.11
N LEU A 285 14.36 -14.56 21.11
CA LEU A 285 14.76 -13.81 19.92
C LEU A 285 16.25 -13.97 19.61
N ALA A 286 16.93 -14.99 20.15
CA ALA A 286 18.36 -15.21 19.92
C ALA A 286 18.70 -15.34 18.42
N ASN A 287 17.79 -15.94 17.64
CA ASN A 287 17.93 -16.12 16.19
C ASN A 287 17.30 -14.97 15.37
N HIS A 288 16.99 -13.81 15.97
CA HIS A 288 16.38 -12.68 15.30
C HIS A 288 17.37 -11.53 15.09
N GLN A 289 17.58 -11.13 13.86
CA GLN A 289 18.42 -10.01 13.48
C GLN A 289 17.55 -8.85 12.96
N PHE A 290 17.90 -7.61 13.32
CA PHE A 290 17.15 -6.42 12.95
C PHE A 290 18.00 -5.49 12.13
N PHE A 291 17.47 -5.11 10.96
CA PHE A 291 18.09 -4.21 10.00
C PHE A 291 17.16 -3.02 9.76
N GLU A 292 17.73 -1.88 9.36
CA GLU A 292 16.95 -0.73 8.91
C GLU A 292 16.21 -1.03 7.60
N ILE A 293 15.15 -0.26 7.34
CA ILE A 293 14.43 -0.33 6.06
C ILE A 293 15.40 0.07 4.95
N VAL A 294 15.48 -0.77 3.94
CA VAL A 294 16.26 -0.53 2.73
C VAL A 294 15.35 -0.06 1.58
N GLU A 295 15.93 0.64 0.62
CA GLU A 295 15.25 1.02 -0.61
C GLU A 295 14.74 -0.22 -1.37
N ARG A 296 13.69 -0.04 -2.17
CA ARG A 296 12.97 -1.16 -2.80
C ARG A 296 13.87 -2.06 -3.63
N ASP A 297 14.75 -1.49 -4.46
CA ASP A 297 15.62 -2.26 -5.36
C ASP A 297 16.67 -3.06 -4.57
N GLU A 298 17.19 -2.49 -3.48
CA GLU A 298 18.06 -3.20 -2.55
C GLU A 298 17.31 -4.31 -1.82
N ALA A 299 16.06 -4.05 -1.40
CA ALA A 299 15.23 -5.07 -0.77
C ALA A 299 15.02 -6.27 -1.70
N LEU A 300 14.67 -6.04 -2.97
CA LEU A 300 14.50 -7.12 -3.95
C LEU A 300 15.78 -7.92 -4.17
N LYS A 301 16.94 -7.26 -4.21
CA LYS A 301 18.24 -7.93 -4.29
C LYS A 301 18.50 -8.81 -3.06
N LYS A 302 18.26 -8.29 -1.84
CA LYS A 302 18.44 -9.06 -0.59
C LYS A 302 17.47 -10.24 -0.51
N MET A 303 16.20 -10.03 -0.89
CA MET A 303 15.19 -11.10 -0.95
C MET A 303 15.66 -12.25 -1.84
N SER A 304 16.16 -11.95 -3.05
CA SER A 304 16.55 -12.96 -4.02
C SER A 304 17.87 -13.65 -3.73
N SER A 305 18.86 -12.93 -3.16
CA SER A 305 20.23 -13.43 -3.02
C SER A 305 20.65 -13.89 -1.61
N SER A 306 19.87 -13.53 -0.58
CA SER A 306 20.30 -13.77 0.82
C SER A 306 19.27 -14.51 1.66
N MET A 307 18.03 -14.66 1.19
CA MET A 307 16.95 -15.30 1.93
C MET A 307 16.57 -16.62 1.29
N HIS A 308 16.34 -17.66 2.12
CA HIS A 308 15.76 -18.92 1.69
C HIS A 308 14.24 -18.75 1.47
N CYS A 309 13.59 -18.00 2.35
CA CYS A 309 12.16 -17.82 2.35
C CYS A 309 11.81 -16.40 2.79
N LEU A 310 10.66 -15.89 2.36
CA LEU A 310 10.13 -14.59 2.75
C LEU A 310 8.93 -14.77 3.67
N LEU A 311 8.90 -14.01 4.77
CA LEU A 311 7.79 -14.02 5.72
C LEU A 311 6.82 -12.89 5.45
N SER A 312 5.56 -13.23 5.27
CA SER A 312 4.45 -12.29 5.25
C SER A 312 3.52 -12.53 6.44
N ILE A 313 3.13 -11.46 7.12
CA ILE A 313 2.18 -11.52 8.25
C ILE A 313 0.86 -10.90 7.79
N GLY A 314 -0.23 -11.60 7.99
CA GLY A 314 -1.58 -11.19 7.64
C GLY A 314 -2.07 -9.97 8.40
N ASN A 315 -3.10 -9.34 7.90
CA ASN A 315 -3.79 -8.26 8.60
C ASN A 315 -4.87 -8.83 9.53
N LEU A 316 -5.19 -8.11 10.60
CA LEU A 316 -6.29 -8.44 11.51
C LEU A 316 -7.69 -8.15 10.91
N ASN A 317 -7.77 -7.85 9.60
CA ASN A 317 -9.01 -7.66 8.87
C ASN A 317 -8.90 -8.24 7.46
N SER A 318 -10.03 -8.64 6.89
CA SER A 318 -10.11 -9.22 5.54
C SER A 318 -10.27 -8.19 4.42
N SER A 319 -10.37 -6.90 4.74
CA SER A 319 -10.65 -5.84 3.78
C SER A 319 -9.43 -5.40 2.95
N GLN A 320 -8.25 -5.96 3.21
CA GLN A 320 -7.01 -5.55 2.54
C GLN A 320 -6.14 -6.76 2.22
N LEU A 321 -5.83 -6.95 0.95
CA LEU A 321 -4.79 -7.87 0.50
C LEU A 321 -3.41 -7.21 0.71
N PRO A 322 -2.50 -7.81 1.50
CA PRO A 322 -1.18 -7.24 1.73
C PRO A 322 -0.36 -7.16 0.42
N SER A 323 -0.02 -5.96 -0.02
CA SER A 323 0.75 -5.75 -1.27
C SER A 323 2.14 -6.40 -1.24
N LYS A 324 2.73 -6.57 -0.06
CA LYS A 324 4.04 -7.22 0.12
C LYS A 324 4.03 -8.69 -0.27
N VAL A 325 2.92 -9.41 -0.08
CA VAL A 325 2.80 -10.80 -0.55
C VAL A 325 3.00 -10.88 -2.06
N ILE A 326 2.38 -9.97 -2.81
CA ILE A 326 2.52 -9.91 -4.28
C ILE A 326 3.95 -9.57 -4.69
N GLU A 327 4.60 -8.65 -3.98
CA GLU A 327 6.02 -8.33 -4.20
C GLU A 327 6.93 -9.53 -3.89
N TYR A 328 6.64 -10.28 -2.84
CA TYR A 328 7.40 -11.48 -2.48
C TYR A 328 7.22 -12.59 -3.52
N ILE A 329 5.98 -12.85 -3.92
CA ILE A 329 5.67 -13.81 -4.99
C ILE A 329 6.41 -13.46 -6.27
N SER A 330 6.48 -12.15 -6.64
CA SER A 330 7.16 -11.72 -7.87
C SER A 330 8.66 -12.02 -7.91
N THR A 331 9.29 -12.26 -6.77
CA THR A 331 10.70 -12.66 -6.72
C THR A 331 10.93 -14.13 -7.06
N GLY A 332 9.88 -14.96 -7.07
CA GLY A 332 9.98 -16.41 -7.23
C GLY A 332 10.46 -17.14 -5.97
N LYS A 333 10.80 -16.44 -4.88
CA LYS A 333 11.18 -17.06 -3.60
C LYS A 333 10.00 -17.78 -2.96
N PRO A 334 10.23 -18.84 -2.19
CA PRO A 334 9.24 -19.38 -1.26
C PRO A 334 8.76 -18.29 -0.30
N VAL A 335 7.45 -18.25 -0.08
CA VAL A 335 6.81 -17.29 0.81
C VAL A 335 6.00 -18.04 1.86
N ILE A 336 6.27 -17.78 3.14
CA ILE A 336 5.40 -18.22 4.22
C ILE A 336 4.52 -17.03 4.60
N HIS A 337 3.22 -17.20 4.46
CA HIS A 337 2.24 -16.22 4.91
C HIS A 337 1.54 -16.70 6.16
N PHE A 338 1.68 -15.97 7.26
CA PHE A 338 0.98 -16.25 8.49
C PHE A 338 -0.40 -15.55 8.48
N ALA A 339 -1.46 -16.32 8.32
CA ALA A 339 -2.83 -15.83 8.30
C ALA A 339 -3.34 -15.61 9.73
N GLU A 340 -3.57 -14.37 10.11
CA GLU A 340 -4.08 -13.98 11.44
C GLU A 340 -5.58 -14.26 11.61
N ILE A 341 -6.32 -14.32 10.50
CA ILE A 341 -7.77 -14.52 10.47
C ILE A 341 -8.16 -15.64 9.50
N LYS A 342 -9.29 -16.28 9.77
CA LYS A 342 -9.80 -17.39 8.93
C LYS A 342 -10.10 -17.00 7.48
N ASN A 343 -10.49 -15.75 7.23
CA ASN A 343 -10.85 -15.25 5.89
C ASN A 343 -9.73 -14.33 5.37
N ASP A 344 -8.48 -14.65 5.64
CA ASP A 344 -7.36 -13.89 5.09
C ASP A 344 -7.40 -13.99 3.54
N PRO A 345 -7.38 -12.86 2.82
CA PRO A 345 -7.49 -12.86 1.36
C PRO A 345 -6.31 -13.56 0.65
N VAL A 346 -5.19 -13.76 1.34
CA VAL A 346 -4.01 -14.46 0.80
C VAL A 346 -4.25 -15.96 0.69
N ILE A 347 -5.15 -16.54 1.47
CA ILE A 347 -5.44 -17.99 1.42
C ILE A 347 -5.81 -18.44 0.00
N LYS A 348 -6.63 -17.65 -0.71
CA LYS A 348 -7.02 -17.94 -2.09
C LYS A 348 -5.87 -17.85 -3.11
N LEU A 349 -4.79 -17.15 -2.77
CA LEU A 349 -3.62 -17.06 -3.64
C LEU A 349 -2.77 -18.32 -3.57
N ALA A 350 -2.77 -19.04 -2.44
CA ALA A 350 -2.01 -20.28 -2.29
C ALA A 350 -2.47 -21.36 -3.28
N ASP A 351 -3.73 -21.35 -3.69
CA ASP A 351 -4.25 -22.25 -4.75
C ASP A 351 -3.68 -21.93 -6.13
N LYS A 352 -3.08 -20.74 -6.30
CA LYS A 352 -2.56 -20.23 -7.58
C LYS A 352 -1.04 -20.14 -7.64
N PHE A 353 -0.34 -20.18 -6.49
CA PHE A 353 1.10 -20.02 -6.42
C PHE A 353 1.70 -21.10 -5.54
N GLN A 354 2.40 -22.05 -6.14
CA GLN A 354 3.02 -23.18 -5.42
C GLN A 354 4.15 -22.74 -4.47
N ASN A 355 4.77 -21.59 -4.74
CA ASN A 355 5.78 -21.00 -3.85
C ASN A 355 5.18 -20.26 -2.64
N LEU A 356 3.85 -20.24 -2.46
CA LEU A 356 3.16 -19.59 -1.34
C LEU A 356 2.59 -20.63 -0.37
N ILE A 357 3.15 -20.70 0.83
CA ILE A 357 2.70 -21.54 1.93
C ILE A 357 1.90 -20.67 2.90
N VAL A 358 0.63 -20.99 3.13
CA VAL A 358 -0.20 -20.30 4.12
C VAL A 358 -0.30 -21.11 5.39
N VAL A 359 0.05 -20.48 6.50
CA VAL A 359 0.01 -21.07 7.86
C VAL A 359 -0.83 -20.20 8.79
N ASN A 360 -1.30 -20.75 9.88
CA ASN A 360 -2.04 -20.07 10.92
C ASN A 360 -1.66 -20.65 12.31
N LYS A 361 -2.28 -20.15 13.37
CA LYS A 361 -2.02 -20.59 14.74
C LYS A 361 -2.24 -22.09 15.00
N ASP A 362 -3.07 -22.76 14.19
CA ASP A 362 -3.42 -24.18 14.33
C ASP A 362 -2.49 -25.07 13.47
N SER A 363 -1.62 -24.47 12.64
CA SER A 363 -0.64 -25.18 11.82
C SER A 363 0.51 -25.74 12.66
N LYS A 364 1.15 -26.80 12.16
CA LYS A 364 2.33 -27.40 12.83
C LYS A 364 3.61 -26.99 12.10
N LEU A 365 4.61 -26.51 12.85
CA LEU A 365 5.88 -26.06 12.29
C LEU A 365 6.57 -27.17 11.48
N SER A 366 6.59 -28.43 11.98
CA SER A 366 7.18 -29.55 11.25
C SER A 366 6.56 -29.82 9.88
N GLN A 367 5.23 -29.68 9.77
CA GLN A 367 4.53 -29.81 8.49
C GLN A 367 4.87 -28.65 7.55
N THR A 368 4.96 -27.43 8.08
CA THR A 368 5.35 -26.24 7.31
C THR A 368 6.77 -26.35 6.78
N LEU A 369 7.71 -26.85 7.59
CA LEU A 369 9.10 -27.08 7.15
C LEU A 369 9.19 -28.18 6.08
N ASN A 370 8.40 -29.24 6.19
CA ASN A 370 8.33 -30.26 5.15
C ASN A 370 7.77 -29.69 3.84
N GLN A 371 6.71 -28.87 3.90
CA GLN A 371 6.18 -28.17 2.72
C GLN A 371 7.22 -27.23 2.12
N LEU A 372 7.96 -26.49 2.96
CA LEU A 372 9.01 -25.58 2.51
C LEU A 372 10.11 -26.33 1.75
N ASN A 373 10.53 -27.50 2.25
CA ASN A 373 11.51 -28.35 1.57
C ASN A 373 11.01 -28.82 0.20
N ILE A 374 9.74 -29.23 0.10
CA ILE A 374 9.12 -29.58 -1.19
C ILE A 374 9.15 -28.39 -2.15
N VAL A 375 8.87 -27.18 -1.66
CA VAL A 375 8.94 -25.96 -2.48
C VAL A 375 10.37 -25.66 -2.91
N PHE A 376 11.38 -25.87 -2.04
CA PHE A 376 12.80 -25.71 -2.40
C PHE A 376 13.21 -26.64 -3.54
N GLU A 377 12.75 -27.90 -3.52
CA GLU A 377 13.02 -28.87 -4.59
C GLU A 377 12.33 -28.51 -5.90
N ASN A 378 11.17 -27.83 -5.83
CA ASN A 378 10.32 -27.50 -6.96
C ASN A 378 10.30 -25.99 -7.31
N ILE A 379 11.35 -25.26 -7.01
CA ILE A 379 11.43 -23.79 -7.16
C ILE A 379 11.16 -23.29 -8.61
N ASN A 380 11.22 -24.19 -9.58
CA ASN A 380 10.98 -23.91 -10.99
C ASN A 380 9.49 -23.79 -11.36
N SER A 381 8.59 -24.10 -10.44
CA SER A 381 7.13 -24.16 -10.67
C SER A 381 6.40 -22.84 -10.42
N PHE A 382 7.10 -21.70 -10.52
CA PHE A 382 6.47 -20.40 -10.38
C PHE A 382 5.52 -20.12 -11.56
N GLU A 383 4.28 -19.77 -11.25
CA GLU A 383 3.22 -19.49 -12.23
C GLU A 383 3.38 -18.07 -12.82
N LYS A 384 4.46 -17.86 -13.55
CA LYS A 384 4.85 -16.57 -14.13
C LYS A 384 3.75 -15.96 -14.99
N ASN A 385 3.12 -16.72 -15.87
CA ASN A 385 2.08 -16.20 -16.76
C ASN A 385 0.87 -15.71 -15.97
N TYR A 386 0.42 -16.49 -14.99
CA TYR A 386 -0.68 -16.09 -14.11
C TYR A 386 -0.34 -14.81 -13.33
N PHE A 387 0.90 -14.70 -12.84
CA PHE A 387 1.37 -13.47 -12.18
C PHE A 387 1.33 -12.27 -13.12
N LEU A 388 1.89 -12.39 -14.33
CA LEU A 388 1.95 -11.31 -15.31
C LEU A 388 0.55 -10.82 -15.73
N GLU A 389 -0.40 -11.74 -15.88
CA GLU A 389 -1.78 -11.44 -16.28
C GLU A 389 -2.65 -10.83 -15.18
N ASN A 390 -2.28 -10.97 -13.89
CA ASN A 390 -3.14 -10.57 -12.79
C ASN A 390 -2.53 -9.57 -11.82
N PHE A 391 -1.19 -9.48 -11.72
CA PHE A 391 -0.51 -8.74 -10.65
C PHE A 391 0.53 -7.72 -11.17
N THR A 392 0.44 -7.32 -12.43
CA THR A 392 1.30 -6.28 -13.04
C THR A 392 0.51 -5.02 -13.39
N ALA A 393 1.23 -3.94 -13.64
CA ALA A 393 0.61 -2.70 -14.13
C ALA A 393 -0.11 -2.92 -15.46
N GLN A 394 0.48 -3.69 -16.38
CA GLN A 394 -0.13 -4.04 -17.67
C GLN A 394 -1.47 -4.79 -17.50
N ALA A 395 -1.57 -5.69 -16.52
CA ALA A 395 -2.81 -6.37 -16.21
C ALA A 395 -3.94 -5.42 -15.79
N ILE A 396 -3.59 -4.29 -15.16
CA ILE A 396 -4.54 -3.26 -14.77
C ILE A 396 -4.89 -2.37 -15.97
N THR A 397 -3.89 -1.84 -16.68
CA THR A 397 -4.12 -0.89 -17.79
C THR A 397 -4.99 -1.47 -18.89
N LYS A 398 -4.83 -2.76 -19.21
CA LYS A 398 -5.68 -3.49 -20.16
C LYS A 398 -7.16 -3.57 -19.76
N LYS A 399 -7.47 -3.49 -18.46
CA LYS A 399 -8.83 -3.58 -17.92
C LYS A 399 -9.46 -2.21 -17.67
N LEU A 400 -8.66 -1.14 -17.75
CA LEU A 400 -9.19 0.21 -17.59
C LEU A 400 -10.06 0.57 -18.78
N ASN A 401 -11.30 0.99 -18.51
CA ASN A 401 -12.21 1.47 -19.54
C ASN A 401 -11.79 2.88 -20.01
N ILE A 402 -10.62 2.96 -20.65
CA ILE A 402 -10.05 4.21 -21.19
C ILE A 402 -10.51 4.46 -22.63
N PHE A 403 -10.96 3.44 -23.35
CA PHE A 403 -11.36 3.46 -24.76
C PHE A 403 -12.80 3.85 -24.96
#